data_962006e88238c86fdfe038c9208bf836
#
_entry.id   962006e88238c86fdfe038c9208bf836
#
_cell.length_a   1.000
_cell.length_b   1.000
_cell.length_c   1.000
_cell.angle_alpha   90.00
_cell.angle_beta   90.00
_cell.angle_gamma   90.00
#
_symmetry.space_group_name_H-M   'P 1'
#
loop_
_entity.id
_entity.type
_entity.pdbx_description
1 polymer ?
#
loop_
_entity_poly.entity_id
_entity_poly.type
_entity_poly.pdbx_seq_one_letter_code
_entity_poly.pdbx_strand_id
1 'polypeptide(L)'
;MPKKILFIAPDYYGFNEVVFDGLKEYSGAEVFHITSNEDYKYRNFGEKIHNFLSKSFLKKNIKNAKASAEILKKLKDLPDLDIVIINRPDLLSETHLNYISKKTDKTVALLWDSLEKIPIKLDILKKFNTVLSFDENDCKQYNFQKITNFYFKKKVDSVINYDIAFLGTFDIRFPILLKIFKYLQENNFKAKAKIFSYHPEKIEKYYQDSIENINKIIPFNLSFSYYLDSLIILDLSQPNQEGLSFRPFEAIGLEKKLITTSKNILNYDFYDSQNIYIINNIEKLNIPESFFTTPYKKLSEEPFNAKSKNIFYLS
;
A
#
# COMPACT_ATOMS: atom_id res chain seq x y z
N MET A 1 -13.03 25.14 -17.07
CA MET A 1 -12.91 23.71 -17.44
C MET A 1 -12.39 22.97 -16.21
N PRO A 2 -12.75 21.71 -15.98
CA PRO A 2 -12.18 20.94 -14.90
C PRO A 2 -10.66 20.80 -15.12
N LYS A 3 -9.90 20.75 -14.02
CA LYS A 3 -8.45 20.46 -14.07
C LYS A 3 -8.23 19.06 -14.66
N LYS A 4 -7.10 18.86 -15.32
CA LYS A 4 -6.68 17.57 -15.90
C LYS A 4 -5.49 17.03 -15.14
N ILE A 5 -5.67 15.87 -14.53
CA ILE A 5 -4.66 15.18 -13.73
C ILE A 5 -4.24 13.90 -14.43
N LEU A 6 -2.94 13.67 -14.57
CA LEU A 6 -2.41 12.37 -14.96
C LEU A 6 -1.84 11.68 -13.71
N PHE A 7 -2.29 10.46 -13.44
CA PHE A 7 -1.71 9.58 -12.46
C PHE A 7 -0.92 8.47 -13.15
N ILE A 8 0.39 8.36 -12.85
CA ILE A 8 1.27 7.30 -13.36
C ILE A 8 1.71 6.45 -12.18
N ALA A 9 1.41 5.16 -12.21
CA ALA A 9 1.74 4.26 -11.11
C ALA A 9 1.91 2.82 -11.60
N PRO A 10 2.71 2.00 -10.92
CA PRO A 10 2.73 0.57 -11.19
C PRO A 10 1.44 -0.09 -10.71
N ASP A 11 1.05 -1.18 -11.37
CA ASP A 11 0.01 -2.05 -10.81
C ASP A 11 0.63 -2.90 -9.68
N TYR A 12 0.29 -2.56 -8.45
CA TYR A 12 0.63 -3.32 -7.24
C TYR A 12 -0.64 -3.78 -6.56
N TYR A 13 -1.12 -4.94 -6.98
CA TYR A 13 -2.24 -5.65 -6.34
C TYR A 13 -3.49 -4.79 -6.15
N GLY A 14 -3.78 -3.90 -7.12
CA GLY A 14 -4.95 -3.03 -7.10
C GLY A 14 -4.85 -1.83 -6.15
N PHE A 15 -3.70 -1.58 -5.51
CA PHE A 15 -3.53 -0.44 -4.61
C PHE A 15 -3.63 0.91 -5.35
N ASN A 16 -2.89 1.04 -6.44
CA ASN A 16 -2.90 2.28 -7.22
C ASN A 16 -4.22 2.50 -7.97
N GLU A 17 -5.01 1.45 -8.19
CA GLU A 17 -6.40 1.56 -8.68
C GLU A 17 -7.28 2.29 -7.65
N VAL A 18 -7.16 1.96 -6.36
CA VAL A 18 -7.87 2.67 -5.29
C VAL A 18 -7.47 4.14 -5.22
N VAL A 19 -6.18 4.46 -5.41
CA VAL A 19 -5.71 5.85 -5.46
C VAL A 19 -6.29 6.57 -6.68
N PHE A 20 -6.28 5.93 -7.84
CA PHE A 20 -6.85 6.48 -9.07
C PHE A 20 -8.35 6.75 -8.94
N ASP A 21 -9.11 5.81 -8.39
CA ASP A 21 -10.53 5.98 -8.15
C ASP A 21 -10.81 7.12 -7.15
N GLY A 22 -10.00 7.23 -6.10
CA GLY A 22 -10.08 8.35 -5.15
C GLY A 22 -9.79 9.71 -5.82
N LEU A 23 -8.80 9.78 -6.70
CA LEU A 23 -8.52 10.99 -7.48
C LEU A 23 -9.73 11.37 -8.35
N LYS A 24 -10.34 10.42 -9.05
CA LYS A 24 -11.54 10.65 -9.88
C LYS A 24 -12.73 11.14 -9.05
N GLU A 25 -12.95 10.53 -7.90
CA GLU A 25 -14.13 10.81 -7.06
C GLU A 25 -14.00 12.15 -6.32
N TYR A 26 -12.79 12.49 -5.83
CA TYR A 26 -12.64 13.58 -4.86
C TYR A 26 -11.90 14.81 -5.36
N SER A 27 -11.14 14.73 -6.47
CA SER A 27 -10.41 15.90 -6.97
C SER A 27 -11.26 16.91 -7.75
N GLY A 28 -12.42 16.50 -8.24
CA GLY A 28 -13.22 17.30 -9.18
C GLY A 28 -12.58 17.51 -10.56
N ALA A 29 -11.49 16.77 -10.85
CA ALA A 29 -10.72 16.86 -12.08
C ALA A 29 -11.07 15.74 -13.08
N GLU A 30 -10.70 15.95 -14.34
CA GLU A 30 -10.61 14.86 -15.32
C GLU A 30 -9.29 14.11 -15.08
N VAL A 31 -9.36 12.83 -14.72
CA VAL A 31 -8.19 12.04 -14.30
C VAL A 31 -7.86 10.96 -15.33
N PHE A 32 -6.62 10.98 -15.81
CA PHE A 32 -6.04 9.99 -16.71
C PHE A 32 -5.12 9.05 -15.91
N HIS A 33 -4.97 7.80 -16.35
CA HIS A 33 -4.09 6.81 -15.70
C HIS A 33 -3.18 6.13 -16.71
N ILE A 34 -1.90 6.00 -16.35
CA ILE A 34 -0.92 5.17 -17.06
C ILE A 34 -0.26 4.22 -16.07
N THR A 35 -0.34 2.92 -16.35
CA THR A 35 0.37 1.90 -15.58
C THR A 35 1.84 1.85 -16.00
N SER A 36 2.77 2.12 -15.06
CA SER A 36 4.21 2.25 -15.37
C SER A 36 4.96 0.93 -15.49
N ASN A 37 4.41 -0.17 -14.96
CA ASN A 37 5.00 -1.52 -15.01
C ASN A 37 4.21 -2.48 -15.91
N GLU A 38 3.41 -1.96 -16.81
CA GLU A 38 2.67 -2.79 -17.76
C GLU A 38 3.63 -3.71 -18.54
N ASP A 39 3.40 -5.01 -18.41
CA ASP A 39 4.21 -6.00 -19.11
C ASP A 39 3.89 -5.99 -20.60
N TYR A 40 4.91 -5.66 -21.40
CA TYR A 40 4.78 -5.82 -22.85
C TYR A 40 4.48 -7.28 -23.20
N LYS A 41 3.31 -7.51 -23.80
CA LYS A 41 2.92 -8.84 -24.29
C LYS A 41 3.53 -9.02 -25.68
N TYR A 42 4.32 -10.08 -25.84
CA TYR A 42 4.87 -10.42 -27.16
C TYR A 42 3.75 -10.68 -28.16
N ARG A 43 3.85 -10.10 -29.35
CA ARG A 43 2.86 -10.30 -30.42
C ARG A 43 2.88 -11.72 -30.98
N ASN A 44 4.05 -12.36 -30.98
CA ASN A 44 4.25 -13.72 -31.47
C ASN A 44 5.51 -14.38 -30.84
N PHE A 45 5.67 -15.68 -31.09
CA PHE A 45 6.79 -16.47 -30.58
C PHE A 45 8.16 -16.00 -31.10
N GLY A 46 8.23 -15.54 -32.37
CA GLY A 46 9.45 -15.00 -32.97
C GLY A 46 9.98 -13.76 -32.23
N GLU A 47 9.08 -12.87 -31.79
CA GLU A 47 9.45 -11.71 -30.99
C GLU A 47 10.04 -12.09 -29.62
N LYS A 48 9.52 -13.16 -29.01
CA LYS A 48 10.05 -13.71 -27.75
C LYS A 48 11.48 -14.24 -27.93
N ILE A 49 11.72 -14.99 -29.01
CA ILE A 49 13.04 -15.51 -29.35
C ILE A 49 14.00 -14.34 -29.64
N HIS A 50 13.59 -13.35 -30.44
CA HIS A 50 14.39 -12.17 -30.74
C HIS A 50 14.81 -11.40 -29.51
N ASN A 51 13.89 -11.21 -28.53
CA ASN A 51 14.22 -10.58 -27.25
C ASN A 51 15.22 -11.43 -26.43
N PHE A 52 15.07 -12.75 -26.43
CA PHE A 52 16.01 -13.65 -25.75
C PHE A 52 17.41 -13.53 -26.34
N LEU A 53 17.55 -13.59 -27.67
CA LEU A 53 18.83 -13.43 -28.36
C LEU A 53 19.45 -12.04 -28.14
N SER A 54 18.64 -10.98 -28.20
CA SER A 54 19.10 -9.62 -27.95
C SER A 54 19.60 -9.40 -26.53
N LYS A 55 18.96 -10.02 -25.53
CA LYS A 55 19.45 -10.02 -24.14
C LYS A 55 20.78 -10.73 -24.01
N SER A 56 20.91 -11.93 -24.64
CA SER A 56 22.08 -12.80 -24.51
C SER A 56 23.31 -12.23 -25.24
N PHE A 57 23.12 -11.69 -26.44
CA PHE A 57 24.22 -11.25 -27.27
C PHE A 57 24.48 -9.74 -27.24
N LEU A 58 23.43 -8.92 -27.16
CA LEU A 58 23.54 -7.46 -27.25
C LEU A 58 23.34 -6.73 -25.92
N LYS A 59 23.05 -7.46 -24.83
CA LYS A 59 22.67 -6.91 -23.50
C LYS A 59 21.51 -5.89 -23.59
N LYS A 60 20.69 -5.95 -24.65
CA LYS A 60 19.52 -5.07 -24.86
C LYS A 60 18.23 -5.82 -24.52
N ASN A 61 17.43 -5.24 -23.65
CA ASN A 61 16.10 -5.77 -23.32
C ASN A 61 15.04 -5.10 -24.20
N ILE A 62 14.70 -5.75 -25.31
CA ILE A 62 13.71 -5.25 -26.28
C ILE A 62 12.33 -5.14 -25.64
N LYS A 63 11.98 -6.05 -24.72
CA LYS A 63 10.72 -5.99 -23.97
C LYS A 63 10.60 -4.66 -23.22
N ASN A 64 11.65 -4.28 -22.48
CA ASN A 64 11.65 -3.02 -21.72
C ASN A 64 11.66 -1.79 -22.67
N ALA A 65 12.37 -1.86 -23.78
CA ALA A 65 12.38 -0.77 -24.75
C ALA A 65 10.98 -0.56 -25.38
N LYS A 66 10.27 -1.64 -25.70
CA LYS A 66 8.90 -1.57 -26.23
C LYS A 66 7.89 -1.11 -25.19
N ALA A 67 7.98 -1.58 -23.94
CA ALA A 67 7.16 -1.09 -22.84
C ALA A 67 7.36 0.42 -22.62
N SER A 68 8.63 0.88 -22.64
CA SER A 68 8.96 2.30 -22.56
C SER A 68 8.38 3.12 -23.72
N ALA A 69 8.48 2.59 -24.96
CA ALA A 69 7.91 3.26 -26.13
C ALA A 69 6.37 3.36 -26.06
N GLU A 70 5.71 2.35 -25.50
CA GLU A 70 4.24 2.37 -25.33
C GLU A 70 3.80 3.42 -24.30
N ILE A 71 4.52 3.54 -23.18
CA ILE A 71 4.27 4.62 -22.20
C ILE A 71 4.44 5.99 -22.88
N LEU A 72 5.51 6.20 -23.65
CA LEU A 72 5.73 7.47 -24.34
C LEU A 72 4.64 7.78 -25.37
N LYS A 73 4.12 6.75 -26.06
CA LYS A 73 2.98 6.90 -26.96
C LYS A 73 1.74 7.34 -26.20
N LYS A 74 1.37 6.64 -25.11
CA LYS A 74 0.24 7.02 -24.25
C LYS A 74 0.38 8.47 -23.77
N LEU A 75 1.58 8.90 -23.35
CA LEU A 75 1.86 10.28 -22.94
C LEU A 75 1.64 11.30 -24.06
N LYS A 76 1.98 10.95 -25.31
CA LYS A 76 1.81 11.84 -26.49
C LYS A 76 0.34 12.03 -26.86
N ASP A 77 -0.46 11.01 -26.65
CA ASP A 77 -1.89 11.02 -26.97
C ASP A 77 -2.74 11.79 -25.94
N LEU A 78 -2.14 12.20 -24.80
CA LEU A 78 -2.83 12.97 -23.76
C LEU A 78 -2.90 14.48 -24.11
N PRO A 79 -3.98 15.16 -23.67
CA PRO A 79 -4.08 16.61 -23.75
C PRO A 79 -3.04 17.32 -22.87
N ASP A 80 -3.05 18.65 -22.86
CA ASP A 80 -2.31 19.41 -21.86
C ASP A 80 -2.84 19.12 -20.47
N LEU A 81 -1.94 19.00 -19.51
CA LEU A 81 -2.21 18.55 -18.15
C LEU A 81 -1.94 19.65 -17.15
N ASP A 82 -2.79 19.79 -16.15
CA ASP A 82 -2.56 20.72 -15.05
C ASP A 82 -1.61 20.12 -14.00
N ILE A 83 -1.70 18.82 -13.75
CA ILE A 83 -0.90 18.15 -12.72
C ILE A 83 -0.53 16.74 -13.19
N VAL A 84 0.71 16.32 -12.92
CA VAL A 84 1.12 14.90 -13.07
C VAL A 84 1.60 14.37 -11.74
N ILE A 85 0.95 13.29 -11.28
CA ILE A 85 1.29 12.56 -10.04
C ILE A 85 1.94 11.24 -10.43
N ILE A 86 3.13 10.96 -9.91
CA ILE A 86 3.88 9.75 -10.25
C ILE A 86 4.21 8.97 -8.98
N ASN A 87 3.65 7.78 -8.85
CA ASN A 87 4.13 6.80 -7.89
C ASN A 87 5.25 5.96 -8.53
N ARG A 88 6.36 5.75 -7.81
CA ARG A 88 7.52 5.03 -8.33
C ARG A 88 8.12 5.68 -9.58
N PRO A 89 8.61 6.92 -9.49
CA PRO A 89 9.22 7.61 -10.62
C PRO A 89 10.50 6.94 -11.15
N ASP A 90 11.14 6.08 -10.36
CA ASP A 90 12.29 5.26 -10.73
C ASP A 90 11.99 4.22 -11.84
N LEU A 91 10.72 3.89 -12.05
CA LEU A 91 10.28 3.00 -13.13
C LEU A 91 10.19 3.72 -14.49
N LEU A 92 10.26 5.04 -14.50
CA LEU A 92 10.21 5.84 -15.70
C LEU A 92 11.61 6.16 -16.22
N SER A 93 11.78 6.17 -17.54
CA SER A 93 13.02 6.61 -18.15
C SER A 93 13.15 8.13 -18.08
N GLU A 94 14.37 8.63 -18.22
CA GLU A 94 14.62 10.08 -18.32
C GLU A 94 13.85 10.73 -19.46
N THR A 95 13.69 10.02 -20.59
CA THR A 95 12.89 10.49 -21.72
C THR A 95 11.43 10.74 -21.33
N HIS A 96 10.84 9.85 -20.50
CA HIS A 96 9.48 10.03 -20.02
C HIS A 96 9.38 11.26 -19.10
N LEU A 97 10.28 11.38 -18.13
CA LEU A 97 10.27 12.51 -17.19
C LEU A 97 10.47 13.85 -17.92
N ASN A 98 11.38 13.91 -18.89
CA ASN A 98 11.60 15.10 -19.69
C ASN A 98 10.43 15.43 -20.62
N TYR A 99 9.64 14.43 -21.04
CA TYR A 99 8.41 14.68 -21.81
C TYR A 99 7.31 15.24 -20.90
N ILE A 100 7.15 14.65 -19.70
CA ILE A 100 6.17 15.07 -18.71
C ILE A 100 6.42 16.54 -18.28
N SER A 101 7.68 16.93 -18.03
CA SER A 101 8.03 18.30 -17.64
C SER A 101 7.72 19.37 -18.71
N LYS A 102 7.49 18.95 -19.96
CA LYS A 102 7.03 19.82 -21.05
C LYS A 102 5.50 19.90 -21.16
N LYS A 103 4.78 18.99 -20.51
CA LYS A 103 3.31 18.94 -20.53
C LYS A 103 2.67 19.67 -19.35
N THR A 104 3.40 19.85 -18.24
CA THR A 104 2.91 20.50 -17.04
C THR A 104 4.05 21.08 -16.20
N ASP A 105 3.77 22.19 -15.54
CA ASP A 105 4.67 22.79 -14.54
C ASP A 105 4.43 22.24 -13.14
N LYS A 106 3.41 21.38 -12.92
CA LYS A 106 3.07 20.81 -11.63
C LYS A 106 3.28 19.29 -11.64
N THR A 107 4.42 18.84 -11.13
CA THR A 107 4.76 17.43 -11.00
C THR A 107 4.88 17.03 -9.53
N VAL A 108 4.28 15.89 -9.17
CA VAL A 108 4.25 15.36 -7.81
C VAL A 108 4.80 13.94 -7.81
N ALA A 109 5.85 13.68 -7.05
CA ALA A 109 6.28 12.32 -6.74
C ALA A 109 5.55 11.84 -5.49
N LEU A 110 4.95 10.65 -5.55
CA LEU A 110 4.19 10.06 -4.46
C LEU A 110 4.88 8.77 -3.99
N LEU A 111 5.38 8.77 -2.75
CA LEU A 111 6.13 7.66 -2.17
C LEU A 111 5.30 6.96 -1.10
N TRP A 112 4.94 5.70 -1.36
CA TRP A 112 4.23 4.81 -0.43
C TRP A 112 5.14 3.81 0.28
N ASP A 113 6.45 3.88 0.03
CA ASP A 113 7.49 3.13 0.70
C ASP A 113 8.63 4.09 1.05
N SER A 114 9.36 3.81 2.12
CA SER A 114 10.55 4.59 2.48
C SER A 114 11.65 4.42 1.43
N LEU A 115 12.52 5.40 1.32
CA LEU A 115 13.71 5.32 0.45
C LEU A 115 14.70 4.25 0.92
N GLU A 116 14.66 3.87 2.19
CA GLU A 116 15.43 2.71 2.70
C GLU A 116 14.93 1.40 2.08
N LYS A 117 13.60 1.22 2.02
CA LYS A 117 12.98 0.00 1.45
C LYS A 117 13.04 -0.03 -0.08
N ILE A 118 12.75 1.11 -0.70
CA ILE A 118 12.77 1.27 -2.16
C ILE A 118 13.67 2.45 -2.50
N PRO A 119 14.97 2.20 -2.75
CA PRO A 119 15.92 3.26 -3.08
C PRO A 119 15.57 3.93 -4.40
N ILE A 120 15.23 5.22 -4.36
CA ILE A 120 15.05 6.08 -5.51
C ILE A 120 16.16 7.13 -5.51
N LYS A 121 16.85 7.29 -6.64
CA LYS A 121 17.92 8.29 -6.77
C LYS A 121 17.37 9.69 -6.51
N LEU A 122 18.00 10.45 -5.63
CA LEU A 122 17.58 11.80 -5.28
C LEU A 122 17.52 12.73 -6.50
N ASP A 123 18.40 12.54 -7.49
CA ASP A 123 18.39 13.32 -8.73
C ASP A 123 17.12 13.11 -9.57
N ILE A 124 16.43 11.97 -9.40
CA ILE A 124 15.10 11.76 -9.99
C ILE A 124 14.08 12.60 -9.21
N LEU A 125 14.11 12.53 -7.87
CA LEU A 125 13.14 13.24 -7.02
C LEU A 125 13.28 14.77 -7.10
N LYS A 126 14.49 15.29 -7.29
CA LYS A 126 14.75 16.73 -7.52
C LYS A 126 14.10 17.29 -8.79
N LYS A 127 13.66 16.45 -9.73
CA LYS A 127 12.94 16.87 -10.94
C LYS A 127 11.46 17.20 -10.69
N PHE A 128 10.96 16.92 -9.49
CA PHE A 128 9.56 17.15 -9.10
C PHE A 128 9.40 18.45 -8.32
N ASN A 129 8.28 19.15 -8.55
CA ASN A 129 7.95 20.35 -7.79
C ASN A 129 7.60 19.98 -6.34
N THR A 130 6.99 18.80 -6.14
CA THR A 130 6.60 18.31 -4.81
C THR A 130 6.91 16.85 -4.69
N VAL A 131 7.49 16.47 -3.56
CA VAL A 131 7.64 15.06 -3.17
C VAL A 131 6.82 14.81 -1.92
N LEU A 132 5.89 13.88 -2.01
CA LEU A 132 5.03 13.43 -0.91
C LEU A 132 5.54 12.07 -0.42
N SER A 133 5.81 11.94 0.87
CA SER A 133 6.21 10.68 1.49
C SER A 133 5.39 10.38 2.73
N PHE A 134 5.10 9.11 2.96
CA PHE A 134 4.47 8.65 4.20
C PHE A 134 5.51 8.40 5.31
N ASP A 135 6.79 8.27 4.95
CA ASP A 135 7.88 8.00 5.89
C ASP A 135 8.41 9.29 6.50
N GLU A 136 8.42 9.32 7.83
CA GLU A 136 8.79 10.53 8.58
C GLU A 136 10.28 10.83 8.51
N ASN A 137 11.12 9.79 8.45
CA ASN A 137 12.57 9.97 8.33
C ASN A 137 12.94 10.57 6.98
N ASP A 138 12.33 10.06 5.89
CA ASP A 138 12.51 10.64 4.56
C ASP A 138 12.04 12.10 4.52
N CYS A 139 10.89 12.41 5.13
CA CYS A 139 10.38 13.78 5.20
C CYS A 139 11.35 14.72 5.94
N LYS A 140 11.88 14.30 7.08
CA LYS A 140 12.85 15.10 7.86
C LYS A 140 14.18 15.27 7.14
N GLN A 141 14.69 14.17 6.56
CA GLN A 141 16.02 14.14 5.94
C GLN A 141 16.07 14.91 4.62
N TYR A 142 15.00 14.83 3.82
CA TYR A 142 14.99 15.38 2.45
C TYR A 142 14.01 16.54 2.26
N ASN A 143 13.37 17.01 3.33
CA ASN A 143 12.37 18.07 3.32
C ASN A 143 11.17 17.73 2.40
N PHE A 144 10.72 16.47 2.43
CA PHE A 144 9.51 16.06 1.70
C PHE A 144 8.26 16.43 2.50
N GLN A 145 7.15 16.61 1.81
CA GLN A 145 5.87 16.84 2.46
C GLN A 145 5.32 15.51 2.99
N LYS A 146 4.92 15.52 4.26
CA LYS A 146 4.35 14.33 4.90
C LYS A 146 2.93 14.09 4.44
N ILE A 147 2.65 12.85 4.04
CA ILE A 147 1.30 12.32 3.85
C ILE A 147 1.08 11.14 4.80
N THR A 148 -0.16 10.73 4.95
CA THR A 148 -0.52 9.51 5.69
C THR A 148 -1.29 8.57 4.78
N ASN A 149 -1.33 7.31 5.14
CA ASN A 149 -2.26 6.37 4.55
C ASN A 149 -3.72 6.76 4.89
N PHE A 150 -4.67 6.08 4.32
CA PHE A 150 -6.10 6.40 4.41
C PHE A 150 -6.93 5.11 4.37
N TYR A 151 -8.21 5.18 4.73
CA TYR A 151 -9.18 4.15 4.44
C TYR A 151 -10.14 4.58 3.32
N PHE A 152 -10.64 3.61 2.58
CA PHE A 152 -11.58 3.82 1.45
C PHE A 152 -12.86 3.00 1.61
N LYS A 153 -12.95 2.16 2.64
CA LYS A 153 -14.15 1.39 3.00
C LYS A 153 -14.59 1.72 4.40
N LYS A 154 -15.90 1.90 4.56
CA LYS A 154 -16.55 2.12 5.85
C LYS A 154 -17.14 0.81 6.36
N LYS A 155 -17.49 0.81 7.65
CA LYS A 155 -18.16 -0.29 8.33
C LYS A 155 -19.30 -0.86 7.49
N VAL A 156 -19.32 -2.18 7.44
CA VAL A 156 -20.42 -2.99 6.90
C VAL A 156 -20.84 -3.94 7.98
N ASP A 157 -22.15 -4.06 8.19
CA ASP A 157 -22.69 -5.03 9.17
C ASP A 157 -22.37 -6.45 8.73
N SER A 158 -21.84 -7.23 9.65
CA SER A 158 -21.38 -8.61 9.39
C SER A 158 -21.50 -9.45 10.67
N VAL A 159 -21.68 -10.74 10.49
CA VAL A 159 -21.63 -11.70 11.61
C VAL A 159 -20.17 -11.88 12.03
N ILE A 160 -19.90 -11.73 13.31
CA ILE A 160 -18.55 -11.90 13.86
C ILE A 160 -18.35 -13.38 14.21
N ASN A 161 -17.32 -13.98 13.61
CA ASN A 161 -16.94 -15.38 13.83
C ASN A 161 -15.57 -15.51 14.50
N TYR A 162 -14.74 -14.46 14.45
CA TYR A 162 -13.37 -14.45 14.94
C TYR A 162 -13.12 -13.23 15.83
N ASP A 163 -12.27 -13.41 16.83
CA ASP A 163 -11.82 -12.32 17.68
C ASP A 163 -10.80 -11.47 16.95
N ILE A 164 -9.89 -12.08 16.20
CA ILE A 164 -8.78 -11.39 15.53
C ILE A 164 -8.49 -11.95 14.13
N ALA A 165 -8.14 -11.09 13.19
CA ALA A 165 -7.73 -11.48 11.85
C ALA A 165 -6.42 -10.81 11.42
N PHE A 166 -5.59 -11.56 10.69
CA PHE A 166 -4.37 -11.08 10.06
C PHE A 166 -4.34 -11.45 8.57
N LEU A 167 -4.03 -10.48 7.72
CA LEU A 167 -3.77 -10.68 6.29
C LEU A 167 -2.41 -10.11 5.93
N GLY A 168 -1.52 -10.93 5.38
CA GLY A 168 -0.19 -10.46 5.04
C GLY A 168 0.59 -11.38 4.11
N THR A 169 1.86 -11.06 3.92
CA THR A 169 2.81 -11.86 3.16
C THR A 169 3.77 -12.57 4.12
N PHE A 170 4.29 -13.72 3.68
CA PHE A 170 5.35 -14.41 4.42
C PHE A 170 6.65 -13.63 4.32
N ASP A 171 7.09 -13.10 5.45
CA ASP A 171 8.33 -12.32 5.58
C ASP A 171 8.93 -12.46 6.98
N ILE A 172 9.89 -11.58 7.31
CA ILE A 172 10.61 -11.57 8.59
C ILE A 172 9.70 -11.45 9.83
N ARG A 173 8.46 -10.98 9.67
CA ARG A 173 7.47 -10.82 10.77
C ARG A 173 6.74 -12.13 11.10
N PHE A 174 6.88 -13.15 10.27
CA PHE A 174 6.15 -14.41 10.46
C PHE A 174 6.40 -15.09 11.82
N PRO A 175 7.64 -15.13 12.37
CA PRO A 175 7.88 -15.66 13.73
C PRO A 175 7.12 -14.88 14.83
N ILE A 176 6.93 -13.59 14.66
CA ILE A 176 6.15 -12.75 15.58
C ILE A 176 4.67 -13.14 15.51
N LEU A 177 4.15 -13.32 14.31
CA LEU A 177 2.78 -13.79 14.09
C LEU A 177 2.53 -15.12 14.82
N LEU A 178 3.44 -16.08 14.67
CA LEU A 178 3.32 -17.39 15.34
C LEU A 178 3.25 -17.29 16.86
N LYS A 179 4.07 -16.41 17.47
CA LYS A 179 4.03 -16.19 18.93
C LYS A 179 2.71 -15.58 19.38
N ILE A 180 2.18 -14.62 18.63
CA ILE A 180 0.88 -14.00 18.93
C ILE A 180 -0.23 -15.05 18.79
N PHE A 181 -0.24 -15.82 17.71
CA PHE A 181 -1.27 -16.85 17.47
C PHE A 181 -1.24 -17.94 18.52
N LYS A 182 -0.04 -18.37 18.94
CA LYS A 182 0.10 -19.29 20.08
C LYS A 182 -0.51 -18.73 21.36
N TYR A 183 -0.20 -17.49 21.70
CA TYR A 183 -0.77 -16.80 22.87
C TYR A 183 -2.30 -16.72 22.77
N LEU A 184 -2.86 -16.36 21.60
CA LEU A 184 -4.29 -16.28 21.41
C LEU A 184 -4.97 -17.64 21.59
N GLN A 185 -4.39 -18.72 21.06
CA GLN A 185 -4.88 -20.08 21.21
C GLN A 185 -4.85 -20.53 22.68
N GLU A 186 -3.76 -20.27 23.39
CA GLU A 186 -3.62 -20.62 24.83
C GLU A 186 -4.62 -19.87 25.71
N ASN A 187 -5.13 -18.71 25.26
CA ASN A 187 -6.16 -17.93 25.93
C ASN A 187 -7.57 -18.09 25.32
N ASN A 188 -7.81 -19.11 24.49
CA ASN A 188 -9.09 -19.45 23.86
C ASN A 188 -9.68 -18.37 22.94
N PHE A 189 -8.86 -17.49 22.38
CA PHE A 189 -9.30 -16.53 21.36
C PHE A 189 -9.31 -17.16 19.97
N LYS A 190 -10.36 -16.88 19.20
CA LYS A 190 -10.51 -17.34 17.83
C LYS A 190 -9.75 -16.42 16.86
N ALA A 191 -8.61 -16.85 16.40
CA ALA A 191 -7.79 -16.12 15.43
C ALA A 191 -7.84 -16.74 14.05
N LYS A 192 -7.69 -15.91 13.01
CA LYS A 192 -7.46 -16.38 11.63
C LYS A 192 -6.39 -15.54 10.93
N ALA A 193 -5.60 -16.18 10.08
CA ALA A 193 -4.64 -15.50 9.21
C ALA A 193 -4.69 -16.06 7.80
N LYS A 194 -4.53 -15.16 6.81
CA LYS A 194 -4.16 -15.53 5.45
C LYS A 194 -2.78 -14.99 5.14
N ILE A 195 -1.89 -15.90 4.73
CA ILE A 195 -0.49 -15.58 4.43
C ILE A 195 -0.21 -15.92 2.98
N PHE A 196 0.12 -14.92 2.20
CA PHE A 196 0.61 -15.13 0.85
C PHE A 196 2.10 -15.46 0.87
N SER A 197 2.49 -16.51 0.14
CA SER A 197 3.90 -16.85 -0.08
C SER A 197 4.13 -17.35 -1.49
N TYR A 198 5.25 -16.93 -2.09
CA TYR A 198 5.79 -17.56 -3.31
C TYR A 198 6.43 -18.91 -3.03
N HIS A 199 6.64 -19.26 -1.75
CA HIS A 199 7.28 -20.46 -1.26
C HIS A 199 6.40 -21.14 -0.19
N PRO A 200 5.28 -21.76 -0.58
CA PRO A 200 4.32 -22.37 0.36
C PRO A 200 4.98 -23.41 1.27
N GLU A 201 5.98 -24.14 0.78
CA GLU A 201 6.74 -25.13 1.54
C GLU A 201 7.41 -24.58 2.81
N LYS A 202 7.67 -23.27 2.85
CA LYS A 202 8.26 -22.61 4.02
C LYS A 202 7.24 -22.42 5.14
N ILE A 203 5.96 -22.37 4.81
CA ILE A 203 4.86 -22.16 5.75
C ILE A 203 4.25 -23.47 6.19
N GLU A 204 4.21 -24.49 5.33
CA GLU A 204 3.52 -25.77 5.57
C GLU A 204 3.91 -26.43 6.90
N LYS A 205 5.17 -26.35 7.30
CA LYS A 205 5.64 -26.87 8.60
C LYS A 205 5.09 -26.14 9.83
N TYR A 206 4.44 -24.99 9.65
CA TYR A 206 3.85 -24.16 10.70
C TYR A 206 2.33 -24.13 10.63
N TYR A 207 1.72 -25.02 9.81
CA TYR A 207 0.27 -25.09 9.71
C TYR A 207 -0.35 -25.30 11.09
N GLN A 208 -1.16 -24.32 11.44
CA GLN A 208 -2.14 -24.42 12.52
C GLN A 208 -3.50 -24.16 11.85
N ASP A 209 -4.58 -24.69 12.40
CA ASP A 209 -5.94 -24.54 11.84
C ASP A 209 -6.35 -23.08 11.62
N SER A 210 -5.66 -22.14 12.30
CA SER A 210 -5.92 -20.70 12.23
C SER A 210 -5.09 -19.94 11.17
N ILE A 211 -4.12 -20.59 10.49
CA ILE A 211 -3.23 -19.97 9.50
C ILE A 211 -3.38 -20.66 8.14
N GLU A 212 -3.98 -19.95 7.19
CA GLU A 212 -4.15 -20.39 5.81
C GLU A 212 -3.04 -19.81 4.92
N ASN A 213 -2.34 -20.67 4.19
CA ASN A 213 -1.46 -20.23 3.11
C ASN A 213 -2.26 -20.04 1.84
N ILE A 214 -2.18 -18.84 1.24
CA ILE A 214 -2.83 -18.53 -0.03
C ILE A 214 -1.80 -18.42 -1.15
N ASN A 215 -2.13 -18.94 -2.32
CA ASN A 215 -1.27 -18.93 -3.51
C ASN A 215 -1.55 -17.76 -4.47
N LYS A 216 -2.57 -16.96 -4.15
CA LYS A 216 -2.90 -15.74 -4.88
C LYS A 216 -3.03 -14.58 -3.89
N ILE A 217 -2.48 -13.44 -4.26
CA ILE A 217 -2.63 -12.22 -3.48
C ILE A 217 -4.08 -11.76 -3.56
N ILE A 218 -4.66 -11.42 -2.41
CA ILE A 218 -5.96 -10.74 -2.35
C ILE A 218 -5.73 -9.30 -2.79
N PRO A 219 -6.41 -8.82 -3.84
CA PRO A 219 -6.31 -7.43 -4.27
C PRO A 219 -6.60 -6.45 -3.13
N PHE A 220 -5.88 -5.33 -3.10
CA PHE A 220 -5.99 -4.35 -2.02
C PHE A 220 -7.42 -3.81 -1.87
N ASN A 221 -8.10 -3.54 -2.98
CA ASN A 221 -9.48 -3.07 -3.00
C ASN A 221 -10.50 -4.08 -2.42
N LEU A 222 -10.10 -5.34 -2.25
CA LEU A 222 -10.90 -6.43 -1.67
C LEU A 222 -10.39 -6.89 -0.29
N SER A 223 -9.21 -6.44 0.15
CA SER A 223 -8.58 -6.90 1.41
C SER A 223 -9.46 -6.66 2.64
N PHE A 224 -10.22 -5.57 2.65
CA PHE A 224 -11.13 -5.22 3.74
C PHE A 224 -12.17 -6.32 4.03
N SER A 225 -12.62 -7.06 3.00
CA SER A 225 -13.65 -8.10 3.13
C SER A 225 -13.19 -9.25 4.04
N TYR A 226 -11.89 -9.49 4.09
CA TYR A 226 -11.32 -10.51 4.96
C TYR A 226 -11.48 -10.21 6.46
N TYR A 227 -11.59 -8.93 6.81
CA TYR A 227 -11.72 -8.49 8.20
C TYR A 227 -13.17 -8.36 8.68
N LEU A 228 -14.16 -8.44 7.79
CA LEU A 228 -15.55 -8.12 8.14
C LEU A 228 -16.08 -8.96 9.29
N ASP A 229 -15.77 -10.25 9.31
CA ASP A 229 -16.21 -11.22 10.32
C ASP A 229 -15.31 -11.34 11.56
N SER A 230 -14.41 -10.37 11.79
CA SER A 230 -13.54 -10.31 12.96
C SER A 230 -13.78 -9.04 13.78
N LEU A 231 -13.50 -9.08 15.09
CA LEU A 231 -13.59 -7.92 15.98
C LEU A 231 -12.35 -7.02 15.84
N ILE A 232 -11.18 -7.62 15.69
CA ILE A 232 -9.88 -6.96 15.80
C ILE A 232 -9.06 -7.24 14.53
N ILE A 233 -8.37 -6.23 14.05
CA ILE A 233 -7.34 -6.36 13.00
C ILE A 233 -5.97 -6.42 13.69
N LEU A 234 -5.16 -7.41 13.32
CA LEU A 234 -3.76 -7.47 13.74
C LEU A 234 -2.88 -6.79 12.69
N ASP A 235 -2.06 -5.85 13.15
CA ASP A 235 -1.04 -5.16 12.36
C ASP A 235 0.36 -5.46 12.90
N LEU A 236 1.22 -5.99 12.05
CA LEU A 236 2.63 -6.20 12.34
C LEU A 236 3.45 -5.22 11.49
N SER A 237 4.06 -4.24 12.13
CA SER A 237 4.88 -3.25 11.45
C SER A 237 6.15 -3.89 10.86
N GLN A 238 6.60 -3.38 9.72
CA GLN A 238 7.91 -3.72 9.18
C GLN A 238 9.01 -3.12 10.07
N PRO A 239 10.14 -3.81 10.25
CA PRO A 239 11.32 -3.21 10.87
C PRO A 239 11.69 -1.90 10.16
N ASN A 240 12.11 -0.89 10.94
CA ASN A 240 12.56 0.42 10.45
C ASN A 240 11.50 1.23 9.68
N GLN A 241 10.23 0.85 9.70
CA GLN A 241 9.16 1.63 9.11
C GLN A 241 8.58 2.61 10.13
N GLU A 242 8.75 3.91 9.89
CA GLU A 242 8.20 4.97 10.74
C GLU A 242 6.75 5.30 10.40
N GLY A 243 6.38 5.28 9.14
CA GLY A 243 4.99 5.47 8.70
C GLY A 243 4.10 4.28 9.04
N LEU A 244 2.84 4.54 9.39
CA LEU A 244 1.87 3.47 9.63
C LEU A 244 1.51 2.74 8.33
N SER A 245 1.33 1.44 8.41
CA SER A 245 0.77 0.62 7.34
C SER A 245 -0.69 1.03 7.04
N PHE A 246 -1.34 0.39 6.05
CA PHE A 246 -2.77 0.61 5.80
C PHE A 246 -3.69 0.01 6.87
N ARG A 247 -3.23 -0.99 7.64
CA ARG A 247 -4.06 -1.73 8.60
C ARG A 247 -4.70 -0.86 9.69
N PRO A 248 -3.98 0.10 10.32
CA PRO A 248 -4.58 1.04 11.25
C PRO A 248 -5.74 1.85 10.64
N PHE A 249 -5.58 2.27 9.39
CA PHE A 249 -6.61 3.05 8.69
C PHE A 249 -7.80 2.16 8.29
N GLU A 250 -7.58 0.94 7.82
CA GLU A 250 -8.65 -0.03 7.58
C GLU A 250 -9.44 -0.32 8.86
N ALA A 251 -8.75 -0.45 10.02
CA ALA A 251 -9.40 -0.66 11.29
C ALA A 251 -10.34 0.49 11.66
N ILE A 252 -9.90 1.75 11.46
CA ILE A 252 -10.73 2.93 11.67
C ILE A 252 -11.96 2.91 10.75
N GLY A 253 -11.73 2.71 9.44
CA GLY A 253 -12.82 2.74 8.46
C GLY A 253 -13.87 1.67 8.71
N LEU A 254 -13.46 0.48 9.13
CA LEU A 254 -14.34 -0.64 9.44
C LEU A 254 -14.90 -0.62 10.86
N GLU A 255 -14.57 0.39 11.67
CA GLU A 255 -14.89 0.45 13.09
C GLU A 255 -14.49 -0.83 13.86
N LYS A 256 -13.28 -1.31 13.61
CA LYS A 256 -12.69 -2.47 14.27
C LYS A 256 -11.55 -2.06 15.19
N LYS A 257 -11.35 -2.81 16.25
CA LYS A 257 -10.18 -2.60 17.10
C LYS A 257 -8.91 -3.02 16.40
N LEU A 258 -7.80 -2.54 16.87
CA LEU A 258 -6.48 -2.80 16.33
C LEU A 258 -5.54 -3.33 17.41
N ILE A 259 -4.83 -4.40 17.12
CA ILE A 259 -3.64 -4.79 17.87
C ILE A 259 -2.44 -4.56 16.94
N THR A 260 -1.47 -3.77 17.39
CA THR A 260 -0.32 -3.42 16.54
C THR A 260 1.02 -3.54 17.27
N THR A 261 2.08 -3.78 16.52
CA THR A 261 3.47 -3.68 17.00
C THR A 261 4.07 -2.30 16.76
N SER A 262 3.39 -1.41 16.04
CA SER A 262 3.87 -0.06 15.75
C SER A 262 3.62 0.88 16.93
N LYS A 263 4.71 1.36 17.56
CA LYS A 263 4.61 2.40 18.60
C LYS A 263 4.33 3.78 18.02
N ASN A 264 4.61 4.00 16.74
CA ASN A 264 4.42 5.28 16.09
C ASN A 264 2.94 5.69 15.98
N ILE A 265 2.02 4.74 16.21
CA ILE A 265 0.59 5.01 16.26
C ILE A 265 0.21 6.00 17.38
N LEU A 266 1.05 6.11 18.44
CA LEU A 266 0.88 7.09 19.50
C LEU A 266 0.97 8.55 19.02
N ASN A 267 1.60 8.78 17.89
CA ASN A 267 1.77 10.13 17.31
C ASN A 267 0.57 10.56 16.45
N TYR A 268 -0.47 9.73 16.38
CA TYR A 268 -1.65 10.01 15.56
C TYR A 268 -2.84 10.39 16.46
N ASP A 269 -3.59 11.39 16.05
CA ASP A 269 -4.75 11.96 16.76
C ASP A 269 -5.93 10.99 16.94
N PHE A 270 -5.98 9.91 16.14
CA PHE A 270 -6.97 8.85 16.29
C PHE A 270 -6.60 7.77 17.31
N TYR A 271 -5.43 7.87 17.95
CA TYR A 271 -5.06 6.89 18.97
C TYR A 271 -6.02 6.94 20.16
N ASP A 272 -6.59 5.81 20.48
CA ASP A 272 -7.42 5.60 21.68
C ASP A 272 -7.14 4.19 22.22
N SER A 273 -6.74 4.11 23.49
CA SER A 273 -6.37 2.83 24.12
C SER A 273 -7.52 1.83 24.24
N GLN A 274 -8.78 2.28 24.15
CA GLN A 274 -9.94 1.39 24.06
C GLN A 274 -10.03 0.67 22.72
N ASN A 275 -9.57 1.34 21.64
CA ASN A 275 -9.63 0.81 20.27
C ASN A 275 -8.31 0.20 19.81
N ILE A 276 -7.17 0.62 20.38
CA ILE A 276 -5.84 0.29 19.88
C ILE A 276 -4.97 -0.24 21.01
N TYR A 277 -4.54 -1.50 20.88
CA TYR A 277 -3.59 -2.11 21.79
C TYR A 277 -2.21 -2.23 21.12
N ILE A 278 -1.17 -1.73 21.82
CA ILE A 278 0.21 -1.79 21.32
C ILE A 278 0.95 -2.93 22.02
N ILE A 279 1.45 -3.88 21.26
CA ILE A 279 2.32 -4.93 21.77
C ILE A 279 3.71 -4.35 22.02
N ASN A 280 4.05 -4.13 23.27
CA ASN A 280 5.34 -3.59 23.66
C ASN A 280 6.46 -4.64 23.76
N ASN A 281 6.09 -5.88 24.10
CA ASN A 281 7.02 -6.99 24.26
C ASN A 281 6.39 -8.28 23.76
N ILE A 282 6.94 -8.83 22.69
CA ILE A 282 6.44 -10.05 22.06
C ILE A 282 6.73 -11.32 22.89
N GLU A 283 7.72 -11.28 23.78
CA GLU A 283 8.07 -12.40 24.65
C GLU A 283 7.22 -12.45 25.92
N LYS A 284 6.50 -11.37 26.22
CA LYS A 284 5.62 -11.23 27.41
C LYS A 284 4.28 -10.63 26.98
N LEU A 285 3.55 -11.38 26.13
CA LEU A 285 2.22 -10.98 25.70
C LEU A 285 1.26 -11.04 26.89
N ASN A 286 0.55 -9.94 27.11
CA ASN A 286 -0.51 -9.84 28.12
C ASN A 286 -1.55 -8.84 27.64
N ILE A 287 -2.44 -9.28 26.75
CA ILE A 287 -3.53 -8.45 26.22
C ILE A 287 -4.71 -8.57 27.20
N PRO A 288 -5.16 -7.48 27.83
CA PRO A 288 -6.27 -7.54 28.77
C PRO A 288 -7.53 -8.12 28.13
N GLU A 289 -8.21 -9.01 28.81
CA GLU A 289 -9.49 -9.59 28.34
C GLU A 289 -10.52 -8.48 28.05
N SER A 290 -10.51 -7.41 28.84
CA SER A 290 -11.34 -6.24 28.63
C SER A 290 -11.14 -5.58 27.27
N PHE A 291 -9.94 -5.71 26.67
CA PHE A 291 -9.71 -5.22 25.33
C PHE A 291 -10.53 -5.97 24.28
N PHE A 292 -10.79 -7.26 24.46
CA PHE A 292 -11.62 -8.05 23.55
C PHE A 292 -13.12 -7.82 23.78
N THR A 293 -13.54 -7.61 25.02
CA THR A 293 -14.96 -7.55 25.38
C THR A 293 -15.55 -6.14 25.32
N THR A 294 -14.75 -5.09 25.52
CA THR A 294 -15.23 -3.70 25.42
C THR A 294 -15.56 -3.35 23.96
N PRO A 295 -16.72 -2.75 23.67
CA PRO A 295 -17.09 -2.34 22.31
C PRO A 295 -16.11 -1.32 21.72
N TYR A 296 -16.07 -1.26 20.38
CA TYR A 296 -15.36 -0.20 19.66
C TYR A 296 -15.92 1.17 20.03
N LYS A 297 -15.08 2.09 20.43
CA LYS A 297 -15.43 3.48 20.71
C LYS A 297 -15.40 4.28 19.42
N LYS A 298 -16.57 4.73 18.98
CA LYS A 298 -16.67 5.52 17.75
C LYS A 298 -15.90 6.84 17.89
N LEU A 299 -15.13 7.18 16.88
CA LEU A 299 -14.42 8.45 16.81
C LEU A 299 -15.40 9.59 16.57
N SER A 300 -15.15 10.76 17.19
CA SER A 300 -16.00 11.95 17.07
C SER A 300 -16.00 12.54 15.67
N GLU A 301 -14.88 12.37 14.94
CA GLU A 301 -14.70 12.78 13.55
C GLU A 301 -14.27 11.58 12.72
N GLU A 302 -14.44 11.65 11.41
CA GLU A 302 -13.96 10.62 10.47
C GLU A 302 -12.54 10.99 9.95
N PRO A 303 -11.48 10.78 10.75
CA PRO A 303 -10.13 11.09 10.31
C PRO A 303 -9.70 10.10 9.24
N PHE A 304 -8.89 10.55 8.29
CA PHE A 304 -8.22 9.67 7.34
C PHE A 304 -9.12 8.89 6.37
N ASN A 305 -10.38 9.31 6.18
CA ASN A 305 -11.17 8.87 5.05
C ASN A 305 -10.45 9.34 3.75
N ALA A 306 -10.49 8.54 2.70
CA ALA A 306 -9.96 8.91 1.39
C ALA A 306 -10.47 10.30 0.95
N LYS A 307 -11.72 10.63 1.27
CA LYS A 307 -12.36 11.92 0.98
C LYS A 307 -11.71 13.11 1.67
N SER A 308 -11.09 12.93 2.83
CA SER A 308 -10.49 14.01 3.64
C SER A 308 -9.00 14.25 3.37
N LYS A 309 -8.38 13.49 2.46
CA LYS A 309 -6.93 13.52 2.26
C LYS A 309 -6.49 14.50 1.18
N ASN A 310 -5.51 15.33 1.52
CA ASN A 310 -4.94 16.35 0.63
C ASN A 310 -4.38 15.78 -0.68
N ILE A 311 -4.03 14.49 -0.74
CA ILE A 311 -3.56 13.87 -1.98
C ILE A 311 -4.62 13.89 -3.10
N PHE A 312 -5.91 13.90 -2.73
CA PHE A 312 -7.01 13.99 -3.69
C PHE A 312 -7.42 15.44 -3.98
N TYR A 313 -6.91 16.40 -3.21
CA TYR A 313 -7.18 17.84 -3.33
C TYR A 313 -5.93 18.63 -3.74
N LEU A 314 -5.18 18.10 -4.70
CA LEU A 314 -4.03 18.81 -5.27
C LEU A 314 -4.51 20.00 -6.10
N SER A 315 -4.87 21.07 -5.42
CA SER A 315 -5.30 22.34 -6.02
C SER A 315 -4.12 23.29 -6.24
#